data_d874c938c0555d02340266e5c9cf4cd9
#
_entry.id   d874c938c0555d02340266e5c9cf4cd9
#
_cell.length_a   1.000
_cell.length_b   1.000
_cell.length_c   1.000
_cell.angle_alpha   90.00
_cell.angle_beta   90.00
_cell.angle_gamma   90.00
#
_symmetry.space_group_name_H-M   'P 1'
#
loop_
_entity.id
_entity.type
_entity.pdbx_description
1 polymer ?
#
loop_
_entity_poly.entity_id
_entity_poly.type
_entity_poly.pdbx_seq_one_letter_code
_entity_poly.pdbx_strand_id
1 'polypeptide(L)'
;MARELKVGDAAPDFKAVAVGEKYGDDHEVSLLNFRGKPLVLYFYPKDDTPGCTAQACGLRDAWDGIKSRAAIFGVSIDPEKSHARFIKKFRLPFRLLSDPEKKMVKAYGVWVEKNFLGRKYMGTERSTFVIDQDGRISAIFRKVKPDQHVDLVKGALNEQQK
;
A
#
# COMPACT_ATOMS: atom_id res chain seq x y z
N MET A 1 16.20 16.62 2.92
CA MET A 1 15.06 16.40 2.03
C MET A 1 15.09 14.97 1.49
N ALA A 2 13.97 14.29 1.56
CA ALA A 2 13.88 12.96 0.97
C ALA A 2 13.98 13.06 -0.54
N ARG A 3 14.86 12.25 -1.14
CA ARG A 3 14.99 12.15 -2.57
C ARG A 3 13.71 11.54 -3.16
N GLU A 4 13.21 12.10 -4.25
CA GLU A 4 12.07 11.51 -4.94
C GLU A 4 12.45 10.14 -5.52
N LEU A 5 11.63 9.14 -5.20
CA LEU A 5 11.86 7.78 -5.67
C LEU A 5 11.50 7.65 -7.14
N LYS A 6 12.28 6.84 -7.85
CA LYS A 6 12.10 6.58 -9.28
C LYS A 6 12.11 5.08 -9.55
N VAL A 7 11.51 4.69 -10.67
CA VAL A 7 11.60 3.32 -11.15
C VAL A 7 13.08 2.96 -11.32
N GLY A 8 13.46 1.79 -10.82
CA GLY A 8 14.84 1.32 -10.81
C GLY A 8 15.56 1.54 -9.48
N ASP A 9 15.08 2.44 -8.63
CA ASP A 9 15.67 2.66 -7.32
C ASP A 9 15.42 1.46 -6.41
N ALA A 10 16.34 1.23 -5.47
CA ALA A 10 16.07 0.29 -4.38
C ALA A 10 14.91 0.83 -3.55
N ALA A 11 13.94 -0.02 -3.23
CA ALA A 11 12.83 0.38 -2.39
C ALA A 11 13.36 0.65 -0.97
N PRO A 12 12.87 1.71 -0.30
CA PRO A 12 13.26 1.97 1.09
C PRO A 12 12.88 0.79 2.00
N ASP A 13 13.79 0.42 2.90
CA ASP A 13 13.50 -0.59 3.91
C ASP A 13 12.39 -0.12 4.83
N PHE A 14 11.63 -1.07 5.33
CA PHE A 14 10.60 -0.77 6.32
C PHE A 14 10.45 -1.92 7.29
N LYS A 15 9.92 -1.59 8.47
CA LYS A 15 9.38 -2.54 9.44
C LYS A 15 8.04 -2.00 9.87
N ALA A 16 7.01 -2.80 9.79
CA ALA A 16 5.66 -2.38 10.17
C ALA A 16 4.85 -3.56 10.64
N VAL A 17 3.86 -3.29 11.48
CA VAL A 17 2.95 -4.34 11.94
C VAL A 17 1.93 -4.60 10.84
N ALA A 18 1.84 -5.85 10.42
CA ALA A 18 0.85 -6.32 9.45
C ALA A 18 -0.37 -6.84 10.19
N VAL A 19 -1.54 -6.30 9.84
CA VAL A 19 -2.82 -6.68 10.44
C VAL A 19 -3.63 -7.45 9.42
N GLY A 20 -4.15 -8.63 9.78
CA GLY A 20 -4.98 -9.42 8.87
C GLY A 20 -5.79 -10.48 9.60
N GLU A 21 -7.05 -10.60 9.24
CA GLU A 21 -7.98 -11.51 9.89
C GLU A 21 -7.57 -12.99 9.78
N LYS A 22 -7.02 -13.38 8.63
CA LYS A 22 -6.66 -14.78 8.33
C LYS A 22 -5.42 -15.30 9.02
N TYR A 23 -4.62 -14.42 9.58
CA TYR A 23 -3.28 -14.78 10.03
C TYR A 23 -3.15 -14.78 11.55
N GLY A 24 -4.27 -14.66 12.25
CA GLY A 24 -4.26 -14.66 13.70
C GLY A 24 -3.65 -13.38 14.27
N ASP A 25 -2.62 -13.54 15.07
CA ASP A 25 -1.99 -12.41 15.72
C ASP A 25 -1.27 -11.47 14.76
N ASP A 26 -1.33 -10.19 15.03
CA ASP A 26 -0.59 -9.18 14.29
C ASP A 26 0.91 -9.44 14.47
N HIS A 27 1.68 -9.26 13.40
CA HIS A 27 3.12 -9.43 13.49
C HIS A 27 3.87 -8.44 12.62
N GLU A 28 5.12 -8.20 12.98
CA GLU A 28 5.98 -7.28 12.25
C GLU A 28 6.49 -7.94 10.97
N VAL A 29 6.43 -7.18 9.87
CA VAL A 29 7.02 -7.58 8.59
C VAL A 29 8.00 -6.51 8.12
N SER A 30 8.93 -6.91 7.25
CA SER A 30 9.90 -6.01 6.67
C SER A 30 10.03 -6.26 5.18
N LEU A 31 10.67 -5.33 4.48
CA LEU A 31 10.90 -5.47 3.04
C LEU A 31 11.64 -6.78 2.71
N LEU A 32 12.61 -7.15 3.53
CA LEU A 32 13.42 -8.35 3.31
C LEU A 32 12.60 -9.63 3.27
N ASN A 33 11.47 -9.67 3.98
CA ASN A 33 10.58 -10.84 4.01
C ASN A 33 10.00 -11.19 2.64
N PHE A 34 10.03 -10.25 1.69
CA PHE A 34 9.40 -10.42 0.38
C PHE A 34 10.39 -10.56 -0.78
N ARG A 35 11.68 -10.74 -0.48
CA ARG A 35 12.66 -11.04 -1.51
C ARG A 35 12.27 -12.32 -2.26
N GLY A 36 12.40 -12.30 -3.58
CA GLY A 36 12.03 -13.41 -4.44
C GLY A 36 10.58 -13.39 -4.91
N LYS A 37 9.80 -12.40 -4.50
CA LYS A 37 8.40 -12.25 -4.89
C LYS A 37 8.06 -10.78 -5.10
N PRO A 38 7.28 -10.43 -6.14
CA PRO A 38 6.82 -9.04 -6.29
C PRO A 38 5.99 -8.60 -5.10
N LEU A 39 6.13 -7.34 -4.73
CA LEU A 39 5.45 -6.72 -3.59
C LEU A 39 4.75 -5.46 -4.06
N VAL A 40 3.47 -5.31 -3.71
CA VAL A 40 2.70 -4.10 -3.99
C VAL A 40 2.40 -3.43 -2.66
N LEU A 41 2.85 -2.17 -2.53
CA LEU A 41 2.52 -1.32 -1.38
C LEU A 41 1.63 -0.19 -1.89
N TYR A 42 0.38 -0.16 -1.47
CA TYR A 42 -0.47 0.97 -1.82
C TYR A 42 -0.75 1.82 -0.58
N PHE A 43 -0.36 3.07 -0.66
CA PHE A 43 -0.53 4.05 0.41
C PHE A 43 -1.87 4.77 0.24
N TYR A 44 -2.62 4.89 1.32
CA TYR A 44 -3.93 5.53 1.30
C TYR A 44 -4.13 6.39 2.56
N PRO A 45 -4.97 7.43 2.48
CA PRO A 45 -5.08 8.41 3.58
C PRO A 45 -5.68 7.90 4.88
N LYS A 46 -6.76 7.12 4.83
CA LYS A 46 -7.47 6.75 6.06
C LYS A 46 -8.43 5.59 5.87
N ASP A 47 -8.42 4.65 6.81
CA ASP A 47 -9.36 3.53 6.83
C ASP A 47 -10.82 4.00 6.81
N ASP A 48 -11.65 3.20 6.14
CA ASP A 48 -13.10 3.35 6.13
C ASP A 48 -13.59 4.72 5.66
N THR A 49 -12.85 5.33 4.73
CA THR A 49 -13.32 6.51 3.99
C THR A 49 -13.77 6.06 2.60
N PRO A 50 -14.66 6.82 1.92
CA PRO A 50 -15.23 6.34 0.64
C PRO A 50 -14.22 5.92 -0.42
N GLY A 51 -13.20 6.74 -0.68
CA GLY A 51 -12.18 6.42 -1.68
C GLY A 51 -11.30 5.24 -1.28
N CYS A 52 -10.89 5.19 -0.03
CA CYS A 52 -10.04 4.11 0.48
C CYS A 52 -10.81 2.79 0.53
N THR A 53 -12.09 2.83 0.87
CA THR A 53 -12.96 1.65 0.85
C THR A 53 -13.15 1.13 -0.58
N ALA A 54 -13.41 2.02 -1.54
CA ALA A 54 -13.55 1.63 -2.94
C ALA A 54 -12.27 0.96 -3.46
N GLN A 55 -11.11 1.51 -3.13
CA GLN A 55 -9.82 0.95 -3.52
C GLN A 55 -9.61 -0.44 -2.94
N ALA A 56 -9.84 -0.60 -1.63
CA ALA A 56 -9.66 -1.88 -0.95
C ALA A 56 -10.65 -2.94 -1.47
N CYS A 57 -11.91 -2.58 -1.63
CA CYS A 57 -12.93 -3.51 -2.14
C CYS A 57 -12.67 -3.91 -3.59
N GLY A 58 -12.13 -3.00 -4.40
CA GLY A 58 -11.71 -3.33 -5.76
C GLY A 58 -10.65 -4.42 -5.81
N LEU A 59 -9.63 -4.30 -4.95
CA LEU A 59 -8.60 -5.33 -4.83
C LEU A 59 -9.17 -6.64 -4.28
N ARG A 60 -10.06 -6.55 -3.29
CA ARG A 60 -10.74 -7.73 -2.74
C ARG A 60 -11.47 -8.51 -3.82
N ASP A 61 -12.23 -7.81 -4.64
CA ASP A 61 -13.04 -8.44 -5.68
C ASP A 61 -12.18 -9.06 -6.80
N ALA A 62 -10.97 -8.54 -7.01
CA ALA A 62 -10.01 -9.06 -8.00
C ALA A 62 -8.97 -10.01 -7.40
N TRP A 63 -9.07 -10.32 -6.11
CA TRP A 63 -8.03 -11.01 -5.35
C TRP A 63 -7.59 -12.35 -5.94
N ASP A 64 -8.53 -13.17 -6.40
CA ASP A 64 -8.20 -14.49 -6.95
C ASP A 64 -7.24 -14.42 -8.14
N GLY A 65 -7.33 -13.37 -8.94
CA GLY A 65 -6.43 -13.17 -10.08
C GLY A 65 -5.10 -12.52 -9.74
N ILE A 66 -4.93 -12.03 -8.51
CA ILE A 66 -3.74 -11.26 -8.10
C ILE A 66 -2.90 -11.99 -7.06
N LYS A 67 -3.53 -12.71 -6.14
CA LYS A 67 -2.90 -13.27 -4.94
C LYS A 67 -1.69 -14.16 -5.19
N SER A 68 -1.64 -14.85 -6.34
CA SER A 68 -0.51 -15.72 -6.69
C SER A 68 0.66 -14.97 -7.33
N ARG A 69 0.43 -13.71 -7.75
CA ARG A 69 1.42 -12.94 -8.50
C ARG A 69 2.28 -12.05 -7.62
N ALA A 70 1.73 -11.57 -6.52
CA ALA A 70 2.42 -10.62 -5.65
C ALA A 70 1.86 -10.65 -4.24
N ALA A 71 2.70 -10.25 -3.28
CA ALA A 71 2.21 -9.88 -1.96
C ALA A 71 1.67 -8.45 -2.05
N ILE A 72 0.52 -8.18 -1.44
CA ILE A 72 -0.11 -6.86 -1.49
C ILE A 72 -0.42 -6.39 -0.08
N PHE A 73 -0.02 -5.16 0.23
CA PHE A 73 -0.33 -4.50 1.48
C PHE A 73 -0.86 -3.11 1.23
N GLY A 74 -1.96 -2.77 1.90
CA GLY A 74 -2.36 -1.39 2.04
C GLY A 74 -1.58 -0.79 3.21
N VAL A 75 -1.19 0.48 3.11
CA VAL A 75 -0.41 1.17 4.14
C VAL A 75 -1.07 2.49 4.47
N SER A 76 -1.35 2.71 5.74
CA SER A 76 -1.80 4.01 6.23
C SER A 76 -1.24 4.29 7.62
N ILE A 77 -1.40 5.53 8.08
CA ILE A 77 -0.95 5.92 9.42
C ILE A 77 -1.94 5.50 10.51
N ASP A 78 -3.02 4.83 10.15
CA ASP A 78 -4.01 4.37 11.12
C ASP A 78 -3.42 3.32 12.06
N PRO A 79 -3.90 3.26 13.32
CA PRO A 79 -3.43 2.26 14.26
C PRO A 79 -3.99 0.87 13.94
N GLU A 80 -3.37 -0.14 14.53
CA GLU A 80 -3.72 -1.54 14.30
C GLU A 80 -5.21 -1.83 14.51
N LYS A 81 -5.80 -1.25 15.54
CA LYS A 81 -7.24 -1.46 15.85
C LYS A 81 -8.14 -0.96 14.71
N SER A 82 -7.78 0.16 14.10
CA SER A 82 -8.52 0.69 12.96
C SER A 82 -8.43 -0.26 11.77
N HIS A 83 -7.23 -0.74 11.47
CA HIS A 83 -7.02 -1.71 10.40
C HIS A 83 -7.82 -3.00 10.63
N ALA A 84 -7.81 -3.52 11.85
CA ALA A 84 -8.56 -4.73 12.18
C ALA A 84 -10.07 -4.56 11.92
N ARG A 85 -10.62 -3.41 12.31
CA ARG A 85 -12.03 -3.10 12.05
C ARG A 85 -12.34 -2.97 10.56
N PHE A 86 -11.45 -2.32 9.82
CA PHE A 86 -11.61 -2.11 8.38
C PHE A 86 -11.59 -3.45 7.64
N ILE A 87 -10.61 -4.29 7.94
CA ILE A 87 -10.49 -5.64 7.35
C ILE A 87 -11.74 -6.46 7.62
N LYS A 88 -12.20 -6.48 8.86
CA LYS A 88 -13.38 -7.25 9.26
C LYS A 88 -14.65 -6.73 8.58
N LYS A 89 -14.83 -5.41 8.56
CA LYS A 89 -16.02 -4.78 8.00
C LYS A 89 -16.21 -5.11 6.53
N PHE A 90 -15.13 -5.08 5.76
CA PHE A 90 -15.18 -5.28 4.32
C PHE A 90 -14.62 -6.63 3.85
N ARG A 91 -14.26 -7.51 4.79
CA ARG A 91 -13.73 -8.85 4.50
C ARG A 91 -12.52 -8.80 3.55
N LEU A 92 -11.55 -7.96 3.89
CA LEU A 92 -10.36 -7.78 3.06
C LEU A 92 -9.47 -9.02 3.17
N PRO A 93 -9.08 -9.65 2.04
CA PRO A 93 -8.28 -10.88 2.05
C PRO A 93 -6.79 -10.64 2.13
N PHE A 94 -6.36 -9.38 2.13
CA PHE A 94 -4.95 -9.00 2.23
C PHE A 94 -4.74 -8.20 3.51
N ARG A 95 -3.47 -8.10 3.91
CA ARG A 95 -3.10 -7.40 5.14
C ARG A 95 -2.93 -5.91 4.93
N LEU A 96 -3.07 -5.17 6.01
CA LEU A 96 -2.79 -3.74 6.06
C LEU A 96 -1.62 -3.49 7.00
N LEU A 97 -0.71 -2.61 6.59
CA LEU A 97 0.42 -2.20 7.42
C LEU A 97 0.07 -0.93 8.18
N SER A 98 0.36 -0.94 9.48
CA SER A 98 0.12 0.20 10.34
C SER A 98 1.39 1.04 10.45
N ASP A 99 1.29 2.35 10.14
CA ASP A 99 2.42 3.28 10.14
C ASP A 99 2.13 4.52 10.99
N PRO A 100 1.79 4.35 12.30
CA PRO A 100 1.37 5.49 13.12
C PRO A 100 2.48 6.51 13.37
N GLU A 101 3.74 6.10 13.28
CA GLU A 101 4.89 7.00 13.42
C GLU A 101 5.28 7.68 12.10
N LYS A 102 4.59 7.39 11.00
CA LYS A 102 4.78 8.00 9.69
C LYS A 102 6.14 7.71 9.05
N LYS A 103 6.79 6.63 9.48
CA LYS A 103 8.11 6.27 8.95
C LYS A 103 8.06 5.85 7.49
N MET A 104 7.09 5.01 7.11
CA MET A 104 6.94 4.54 5.73
C MET A 104 6.45 5.64 4.80
N VAL A 105 5.42 6.40 5.22
CA VAL A 105 4.88 7.46 4.36
C VAL A 105 5.93 8.54 4.07
N LYS A 106 6.83 8.81 5.01
CA LYS A 106 7.93 9.74 4.79
C LYS A 106 9.03 9.12 3.91
N ALA A 107 9.42 7.87 4.18
CA ALA A 107 10.47 7.20 3.41
C ALA A 107 10.08 7.05 1.94
N TYR A 108 8.81 6.78 1.66
CA TYR A 108 8.31 6.61 0.29
C TYR A 108 7.88 7.93 -0.36
N GLY A 109 8.02 9.05 0.36
CA GLY A 109 7.74 10.37 -0.20
C GLY A 109 6.27 10.66 -0.45
N VAL A 110 5.37 9.99 0.27
CA VAL A 110 3.91 10.16 0.11
C VAL A 110 3.28 10.98 1.22
N TRP A 111 4.05 11.45 2.19
CA TRP A 111 3.57 12.35 3.23
C TRP A 111 3.76 13.78 2.74
N VAL A 112 2.66 14.40 2.30
CA VAL A 112 2.72 15.64 1.53
C VAL A 112 1.76 16.69 2.08
N GLU A 113 2.02 17.96 1.73
CA GLU A 113 1.11 19.05 2.05
C GLU A 113 -0.10 18.99 1.12
N LYS A 114 -1.28 19.02 1.72
CA LYS A 114 -2.56 19.04 1.01
C LYS A 114 -3.30 20.33 1.34
N ASN A 115 -4.20 20.75 0.44
CA ASN A 115 -5.02 21.93 0.64
C ASN A 115 -6.49 21.53 0.47
N PHE A 116 -7.31 21.89 1.46
CA PHE A 116 -8.74 21.69 1.38
C PHE A 116 -9.45 22.97 1.83
N LEU A 117 -10.15 23.61 0.89
CA LEU A 117 -10.87 24.86 1.14
C LEU A 117 -9.98 25.95 1.77
N GLY A 118 -8.75 26.10 1.24
CA GLY A 118 -7.79 27.10 1.72
C GLY A 118 -7.03 26.70 2.97
N ARG A 119 -7.37 25.57 3.61
CA ARG A 119 -6.67 25.09 4.79
C ARG A 119 -5.60 24.08 4.39
N LYS A 120 -4.36 24.36 4.76
CA LYS A 120 -3.23 23.47 4.50
C LYS A 120 -3.07 22.46 5.62
N TYR A 121 -2.78 21.20 5.27
CA TYR A 121 -2.51 20.15 6.24
C TYR A 121 -1.60 19.10 5.60
N MET A 122 -0.94 18.30 6.44
CA MET A 122 -0.13 17.19 5.97
C MET A 122 -0.99 15.93 5.88
N GLY A 123 -0.81 15.17 4.82
CA GLY A 123 -1.56 13.93 4.64
C GLY A 123 -0.87 12.98 3.67
N THR A 124 -1.40 11.76 3.58
CA THR A 124 -0.87 10.75 2.67
C THR A 124 -1.42 10.96 1.26
N GLU A 125 -0.52 11.07 0.30
CA GLU A 125 -0.89 11.03 -1.13
C GLU A 125 -1.16 9.57 -1.51
N ARG A 126 -2.29 9.34 -2.16
CA ARG A 126 -2.67 7.99 -2.61
C ARG A 126 -1.71 7.55 -3.72
N SER A 127 -0.77 6.67 -3.38
CA SER A 127 0.30 6.25 -4.29
C SER A 127 0.55 4.75 -4.13
N THR A 128 0.90 4.10 -5.23
CA THR A 128 1.19 2.67 -5.23
C THR A 128 2.57 2.42 -5.80
N PHE A 129 3.34 1.61 -5.10
CA PHE A 129 4.68 1.20 -5.50
C PHE A 129 4.67 -0.30 -5.76
N VAL A 130 5.13 -0.69 -6.94
CA VAL A 130 5.33 -2.11 -7.25
C VAL A 130 6.83 -2.37 -7.16
N ILE A 131 7.20 -3.33 -6.33
CA ILE A 131 8.58 -3.68 -6.02
C ILE A 131 8.84 -5.07 -6.58
N ASP A 132 9.93 -5.22 -7.34
CA ASP A 132 10.24 -6.50 -7.95
C ASP A 132 10.89 -7.46 -6.95
N GLN A 133 11.16 -8.68 -7.41
CA GLN A 133 11.71 -9.75 -6.56
C GLN A 133 13.11 -9.43 -6.01
N ASP A 134 13.81 -8.47 -6.60
CA ASP A 134 15.15 -8.04 -6.16
C ASP A 134 15.10 -6.83 -5.21
N GLY A 135 13.89 -6.36 -4.87
CA GLY A 135 13.73 -5.23 -3.97
C GLY A 135 13.83 -3.87 -4.65
N ARG A 136 13.75 -3.83 -5.98
CA ARG A 136 13.78 -2.58 -6.72
C ARG A 136 12.40 -2.16 -7.17
N ILE A 137 12.17 -0.85 -7.23
CA ILE A 137 10.89 -0.31 -7.67
C ILE A 137 10.75 -0.53 -9.18
N SER A 138 9.69 -1.24 -9.59
CA SER A 138 9.39 -1.50 -10.99
C SER A 138 8.28 -0.63 -11.55
N ALA A 139 7.42 -0.08 -10.69
CA ALA A 139 6.36 0.86 -11.11
C ALA A 139 5.99 1.76 -9.95
N ILE A 140 5.63 3.01 -10.27
CA ILE A 140 5.13 3.99 -9.30
C ILE A 140 3.89 4.65 -9.90
N PHE A 141 2.79 4.62 -9.15
CA PHE A 141 1.56 5.31 -9.54
C PHE A 141 1.24 6.34 -8.46
N ARG A 142 1.31 7.61 -8.81
CA ARG A 142 1.03 8.71 -7.88
C ARG A 142 -0.36 9.28 -8.12
N LYS A 143 -0.96 9.83 -7.05
CA LYS A 143 -2.30 10.45 -7.11
C LYS A 143 -3.32 9.52 -7.77
N VAL A 144 -3.32 8.27 -7.32
CA VAL A 144 -4.16 7.22 -7.90
C VAL A 144 -5.63 7.50 -7.63
N LYS A 145 -6.46 7.34 -8.65
CA LYS A 145 -7.91 7.37 -8.50
C LYS A 145 -8.38 6.01 -7.99
N PRO A 146 -9.19 5.95 -6.93
CA PRO A 146 -9.59 4.66 -6.34
C PRO A 146 -10.20 3.67 -7.32
N ASP A 147 -10.99 4.13 -8.28
CA ASP A 147 -11.66 3.28 -9.27
C ASP A 147 -10.72 2.76 -10.37
N GLN A 148 -9.51 3.31 -10.48
CA GLN A 148 -8.53 2.88 -11.49
C GLN A 148 -7.43 2.01 -10.92
N HIS A 149 -7.36 1.87 -9.60
CA HIS A 149 -6.25 1.23 -8.91
C HIS A 149 -6.04 -0.24 -9.32
N VAL A 150 -7.12 -1.01 -9.35
CA VAL A 150 -7.05 -2.45 -9.68
C VAL A 150 -6.42 -2.67 -11.06
N ASP A 151 -6.85 -1.89 -12.04
CA ASP A 151 -6.32 -2.03 -13.42
C ASP A 151 -4.84 -1.66 -13.50
N LEU A 152 -4.43 -0.62 -12.77
CA LEU A 152 -3.02 -0.23 -12.71
C LEU A 152 -2.16 -1.34 -12.11
N VAL A 153 -2.62 -1.96 -11.02
CA VAL A 153 -1.91 -3.04 -10.36
C VAL A 153 -1.81 -4.26 -11.27
N LYS A 154 -2.92 -4.67 -11.88
CA LYS A 154 -2.93 -5.81 -12.81
C LYS A 154 -1.99 -5.58 -13.99
N GLY A 155 -2.01 -4.38 -14.58
CA GLY A 155 -1.14 -4.03 -15.69
C GLY A 155 0.33 -4.11 -15.34
N ALA A 156 0.71 -3.57 -14.17
CA ALA A 156 2.08 -3.60 -13.70
C ALA A 156 2.57 -5.04 -13.44
N LEU A 157 1.72 -5.88 -12.85
CA LEU A 157 2.08 -7.27 -12.57
C LEU A 157 2.19 -8.09 -13.85
N ASN A 158 1.37 -7.82 -14.85
CA ASN A 158 1.47 -8.49 -16.15
C ASN A 158 2.80 -8.16 -16.85
N GLU A 159 3.27 -6.93 -16.76
CA GLU A 159 4.55 -6.53 -17.35
C GLU A 159 5.72 -7.26 -16.70
N GLN A 160 5.67 -7.53 -15.41
CA GLN A 160 6.73 -8.23 -14.69
C GLN A 160 6.86 -9.71 -15.08
N GLN A 161 5.81 -10.28 -15.64
CA GLN A 161 5.80 -11.70 -16.03
C GLN A 161 6.31 -11.95 -17.44
N LYS A 162 6.63 -10.89 -18.16
CA LYS A 162 7.16 -11.01 -19.53
C LYS A 162 8.65 -11.33 -19.56
#